data_04f4f780df5291d8f58f22b495937f4e
#
_entry.id   04f4f780df5291d8f58f22b495937f4e
#
_cell.length_a   1.000
_cell.length_b   1.000
_cell.length_c   1.000
_cell.angle_alpha   90.00
_cell.angle_beta   90.00
_cell.angle_gamma   90.00
#
_symmetry.space_group_name_H-M   'P 1'
#
loop_
_entity.id
_entity.type
_entity.pdbx_description
1 polymer ?
#
loop_
_entity_poly.entity_id
_entity_poly.type
_entity_poly.pdbx_seq_one_letter_code
_entity_poly.pdbx_strand_id
1 'polypeptide(L)'
;MNLPRNLKSCPIIDALVEIRFETTLNPNAVFGLIYGALINDYPGEVESLPILQVPEVVRINDPALKFKPLYKIINKEVVIQIGNDMLSISSAIPYIGWETFQNHISKIINVVYEKKIISRVFRLGHRYVNFFDFDILDKVTLSFQMTGGYSAENVQITTQVQDGNFESTIQFSNTAIFNSRGTQKKGSIIDIDTFRNYEGNKFLESIVPEINSAH
;
A
#
# COMPACT_ATOMS: atom_id res chain seq x y z
N MET A 1 -24.49 13.88 3.29
CA MET A 1 -23.92 14.32 2.00
C MET A 1 -23.83 13.12 1.07
N ASN A 2 -24.34 13.20 -0.17
CA ASN A 2 -24.09 12.18 -1.17
C ASN A 2 -22.74 12.49 -1.81
N LEU A 3 -21.71 11.74 -1.45
CA LEU A 3 -20.39 11.85 -2.08
C LEU A 3 -20.44 11.23 -3.49
N PRO A 4 -19.74 11.82 -4.48
CA PRO A 4 -19.66 11.24 -5.80
C PRO A 4 -18.92 9.91 -5.74
N ARG A 5 -19.43 8.87 -6.40
CA ARG A 5 -18.77 7.57 -6.50
C ARG A 5 -17.50 7.61 -7.35
N ASN A 6 -17.43 8.52 -8.31
CA ASN A 6 -16.29 8.72 -9.18
C ASN A 6 -15.99 10.20 -9.34
N LEU A 7 -14.72 10.56 -9.30
CA LEU A 7 -14.23 11.89 -9.62
C LEU A 7 -13.97 11.99 -11.13
N LYS A 8 -14.21 13.18 -11.73
CA LYS A 8 -13.91 13.43 -13.16
C LYS A 8 -12.42 13.22 -13.50
N SER A 9 -11.54 13.52 -12.55
CA SER A 9 -10.11 13.25 -12.62
C SER A 9 -9.72 12.46 -11.37
N CYS A 10 -9.17 11.28 -11.56
CA CYS A 10 -8.74 10.44 -10.45
C CYS A 10 -7.42 10.99 -9.87
N PRO A 11 -7.38 11.41 -8.59
CA PRO A 11 -6.17 11.94 -7.96
C PRO A 11 -5.23 10.84 -7.47
N ILE A 12 -5.64 9.57 -7.53
CA ILE A 12 -4.87 8.46 -6.99
C ILE A 12 -3.61 8.23 -7.83
N ILE A 13 -2.45 8.39 -7.22
CA ILE A 13 -1.13 8.15 -7.81
C ILE A 13 -0.47 6.88 -7.28
N ASP A 14 -0.99 6.32 -6.20
CA ASP A 14 -0.60 5.01 -5.67
C ASP A 14 -1.76 4.42 -4.88
N ALA A 15 -1.99 3.13 -5.06
CA ALA A 15 -2.97 2.35 -4.31
C ALA A 15 -2.40 0.96 -4.10
N LEU A 16 -2.27 0.54 -2.84
CA LEU A 16 -1.69 -0.76 -2.51
C LEU A 16 -2.40 -1.45 -1.35
N VAL A 17 -2.35 -2.77 -1.37
CA VAL A 17 -2.64 -3.64 -0.22
C VAL A 17 -1.36 -4.35 0.18
N GLU A 18 -1.02 -4.33 1.47
CA GLU A 18 0.14 -5.01 2.05
C GLU A 18 -0.31 -6.01 3.10
N ILE A 19 0.26 -7.21 3.03
CA ILE A 19 0.09 -8.26 4.04
C ILE A 19 1.47 -8.58 4.61
N ARG A 20 1.62 -8.50 5.95
CA ARG A 20 2.79 -8.98 6.67
C ARG A 20 2.44 -10.29 7.35
N PHE A 21 3.29 -11.27 7.18
CA PHE A 21 2.99 -12.64 7.56
C PHE A 21 4.18 -13.39 8.15
N GLU A 22 3.89 -14.55 8.69
CA GLU A 22 4.86 -15.58 9.05
C GLU A 22 4.73 -16.75 8.08
N THR A 23 5.84 -17.37 7.77
CA THR A 23 5.91 -18.59 6.98
C THR A 23 6.74 -19.65 7.71
N THR A 24 6.39 -20.92 7.53
CA THR A 24 7.20 -22.06 7.98
C THR A 24 8.23 -22.50 6.95
N LEU A 25 8.20 -21.87 5.78
CA LEU A 25 9.11 -22.17 4.67
C LEU A 25 10.47 -21.50 4.87
N ASN A 26 11.47 -22.02 4.17
CA ASN A 26 12.74 -21.29 4.07
C ASN A 26 12.48 -19.94 3.38
N PRO A 27 12.93 -18.80 3.96
CA PRO A 27 12.70 -17.48 3.41
C PRO A 27 13.11 -17.34 1.93
N ASN A 28 14.19 -18.01 1.52
CA ASN A 28 14.67 -17.99 0.13
C ASN A 28 13.75 -18.72 -0.85
N ALA A 29 12.83 -19.57 -0.38
CA ALA A 29 11.86 -20.27 -1.22
C ALA A 29 10.58 -19.46 -1.46
N VAL A 30 10.26 -18.48 -0.61
CA VAL A 30 8.99 -17.74 -0.63
C VAL A 30 8.75 -17.07 -1.98
N PHE A 31 9.73 -16.31 -2.48
CA PHE A 31 9.61 -15.65 -3.78
C PHE A 31 9.36 -16.66 -4.90
N GLY A 32 10.17 -17.71 -4.99
CA GLY A 32 10.06 -18.71 -6.07
C GLY A 32 8.70 -19.41 -6.10
N LEU A 33 8.15 -19.71 -4.93
CA LEU A 33 6.84 -20.36 -4.80
C LEU A 33 5.70 -19.41 -5.20
N ILE A 34 5.72 -18.16 -4.73
CA ILE A 34 4.72 -17.16 -5.11
C ILE A 34 4.82 -16.85 -6.61
N TYR A 35 6.02 -16.59 -7.10
CA TYR A 35 6.26 -16.31 -8.52
C TYR A 35 5.80 -17.45 -9.41
N GLY A 36 6.22 -18.69 -9.12
CA GLY A 36 5.81 -19.86 -9.90
C GLY A 36 4.31 -20.10 -9.92
N ALA A 37 3.61 -19.71 -8.84
CA ALA A 37 2.15 -19.82 -8.76
C ALA A 37 1.43 -18.72 -9.55
N LEU A 38 2.05 -17.54 -9.71
CA LEU A 38 1.40 -16.35 -10.31
C LEU A 38 1.80 -16.12 -11.78
N ILE A 39 2.91 -16.68 -12.26
CA ILE A 39 3.51 -16.30 -13.56
C ILE A 39 2.58 -16.49 -14.74
N ASN A 40 1.70 -17.50 -14.73
CA ASN A 40 0.75 -17.74 -15.80
C ASN A 40 -0.36 -16.69 -15.89
N ASP A 41 -0.78 -16.17 -14.73
CA ASP A 41 -1.85 -15.16 -14.63
C ASP A 41 -1.30 -13.73 -14.67
N TYR A 42 -0.09 -13.56 -14.17
CA TYR A 42 0.61 -12.26 -14.06
C TYR A 42 1.99 -12.34 -14.75
N PRO A 43 2.02 -12.59 -16.06
CA PRO A 43 3.27 -12.52 -16.81
C PRO A 43 3.78 -11.08 -16.77
N GLY A 44 5.05 -10.89 -16.44
CA GLY A 44 5.64 -9.57 -16.33
C GLY A 44 7.13 -9.61 -16.09
N GLU A 45 7.73 -8.44 -16.09
CA GLU A 45 9.15 -8.27 -15.75
C GLU A 45 9.36 -8.49 -14.26
N VAL A 46 10.42 -9.22 -13.92
CA VAL A 46 10.84 -9.42 -12.54
C VAL A 46 12.07 -8.56 -12.28
N GLU A 47 11.93 -7.63 -11.33
CA GLU A 47 13.03 -6.80 -10.84
C GLU A 47 13.50 -7.29 -9.48
N SER A 48 14.83 -7.42 -9.31
CA SER A 48 15.48 -7.56 -8.02
C SER A 48 15.67 -6.19 -7.39
N LEU A 49 15.20 -6.01 -6.17
CA LEU A 49 15.27 -4.70 -5.52
C LEU A 49 16.61 -4.47 -4.83
N PRO A 50 17.09 -3.22 -4.72
CA PRO A 50 18.42 -2.89 -4.17
C PRO A 50 18.67 -3.44 -2.76
N ILE A 51 17.64 -3.66 -1.97
CA ILE A 51 17.73 -4.23 -0.62
C ILE A 51 18.36 -5.63 -0.61
N LEU A 52 18.35 -6.36 -1.72
CA LEU A 52 19.05 -7.65 -1.85
C LEU A 52 20.56 -7.53 -1.74
N GLN A 53 21.12 -6.33 -1.92
CA GLN A 53 22.55 -6.07 -1.70
C GLN A 53 22.91 -6.00 -0.21
N VAL A 54 21.92 -5.82 0.67
CA VAL A 54 22.11 -5.85 2.12
C VAL A 54 22.19 -7.32 2.57
N PRO A 55 23.22 -7.72 3.34
CA PRO A 55 23.35 -9.10 3.82
C PRO A 55 22.09 -9.58 4.54
N GLU A 56 21.69 -10.83 4.31
CA GLU A 56 20.48 -11.43 4.87
C GLU A 56 20.40 -11.30 6.39
N VAL A 57 21.53 -11.56 7.07
CA VAL A 57 21.63 -11.44 8.53
C VAL A 57 21.23 -10.04 9.02
N VAL A 58 21.60 -8.98 8.28
CA VAL A 58 21.23 -7.60 8.60
C VAL A 58 19.75 -7.39 8.36
N ARG A 59 19.23 -7.85 7.21
CA ARG A 59 17.81 -7.69 6.85
C ARG A 59 16.84 -8.36 7.84
N ILE A 60 17.21 -9.53 8.37
CA ILE A 60 16.38 -10.29 9.30
C ILE A 60 16.36 -9.64 10.69
N ASN A 61 17.51 -9.12 11.13
CA ASN A 61 17.67 -8.59 12.48
C ASN A 61 17.29 -7.09 12.61
N ASP A 62 17.21 -6.36 11.51
CA ASP A 62 16.79 -4.96 11.52
C ASP A 62 15.26 -4.87 11.30
N PRO A 63 14.49 -4.41 12.32
CA PRO A 63 13.02 -4.26 12.20
C PRO A 63 12.60 -3.34 11.05
N ALA A 64 13.43 -2.37 10.65
CA ALA A 64 13.15 -1.46 9.54
C ALA A 64 13.28 -2.13 8.17
N LEU A 65 14.01 -3.25 8.09
CA LEU A 65 14.27 -3.98 6.85
C LEU A 65 13.44 -5.28 6.74
N LYS A 66 12.98 -5.84 7.85
CA LYS A 66 12.30 -7.13 7.92
C LYS A 66 11.15 -7.28 6.92
N PHE A 67 10.29 -6.27 6.82
CA PHE A 67 9.11 -6.28 5.94
C PHE A 67 9.34 -5.47 4.65
N LYS A 68 10.58 -5.44 4.14
CA LYS A 68 10.85 -4.82 2.85
C LYS A 68 10.73 -5.82 1.72
N PRO A 69 10.20 -5.42 0.55
CA PRO A 69 10.15 -6.28 -0.62
C PRO A 69 11.56 -6.52 -1.16
N LEU A 70 11.80 -7.74 -1.64
CA LEU A 70 13.05 -8.17 -2.25
C LEU A 70 12.94 -8.22 -3.78
N TYR A 71 11.77 -8.56 -4.26
CA TYR A 71 11.45 -8.70 -5.68
C TYR A 71 10.17 -7.99 -6.02
N LYS A 72 10.07 -7.61 -7.30
CA LYS A 72 8.91 -6.92 -7.84
C LYS A 72 8.55 -7.54 -9.19
N ILE A 73 7.31 -7.92 -9.37
CA ILE A 73 6.73 -8.39 -10.63
C ILE A 73 5.91 -7.24 -11.20
N ILE A 74 6.27 -6.76 -12.38
CA ILE A 74 5.59 -5.65 -13.05
C ILE A 74 4.68 -6.22 -14.11
N ASN A 75 3.39 -6.19 -13.87
CA ASN A 75 2.35 -6.52 -14.83
C ASN A 75 1.66 -5.23 -15.33
N LYS A 76 0.83 -5.33 -16.37
CA LYS A 76 0.15 -4.15 -16.96
C LYS A 76 -0.83 -3.47 -16.01
N GLU A 77 -1.50 -4.22 -15.14
CA GLU A 77 -2.59 -3.75 -14.29
C GLU A 77 -2.20 -3.66 -12.83
N VAL A 78 -1.25 -4.50 -12.40
CA VAL A 78 -0.80 -4.54 -11.02
C VAL A 78 0.71 -4.72 -10.93
N VAL A 79 1.26 -4.27 -9.81
CA VAL A 79 2.64 -4.53 -9.42
C VAL A 79 2.61 -5.36 -8.14
N ILE A 80 3.26 -6.52 -8.15
CA ILE A 80 3.31 -7.43 -7.01
C ILE A 80 4.72 -7.36 -6.43
N GLN A 81 4.84 -7.02 -5.15
CA GLN A 81 6.13 -6.99 -4.46
C GLN A 81 6.15 -8.09 -3.40
N ILE A 82 7.26 -8.81 -3.35
CA ILE A 82 7.40 -10.00 -2.51
C ILE A 82 8.68 -9.87 -1.70
N GLY A 83 8.56 -9.98 -0.39
CA GLY A 83 9.63 -10.14 0.58
C GLY A 83 9.59 -11.52 1.22
N ASN A 84 10.42 -11.75 2.21
CA ASN A 84 10.41 -13.00 2.98
C ASN A 84 9.12 -13.14 3.82
N ASP A 85 8.67 -12.03 4.39
CA ASP A 85 7.57 -11.96 5.37
C ASP A 85 6.50 -10.91 4.96
N MET A 86 6.49 -10.53 3.68
CA MET A 86 5.53 -9.54 3.16
C MET A 86 5.15 -9.80 1.71
N LEU A 87 3.93 -9.46 1.39
CA LEU A 87 3.37 -9.40 0.04
C LEU A 87 2.64 -8.08 -0.10
N SER A 88 2.93 -7.31 -1.14
CA SER A 88 2.10 -6.17 -1.50
C SER A 88 1.66 -6.24 -2.95
N ILE A 89 0.47 -5.72 -3.18
CA ILE A 89 -0.17 -5.65 -4.49
C ILE A 89 -0.53 -4.19 -4.69
N SER A 90 0.04 -3.55 -5.71
CA SER A 90 -0.25 -2.16 -6.06
C SER A 90 -0.96 -2.09 -7.40
N SER A 91 -1.89 -1.15 -7.54
CA SER A 91 -2.50 -0.84 -8.83
C SER A 91 -1.46 -0.18 -9.76
N ALA A 92 -1.50 -0.51 -11.04
CA ALA A 92 -0.76 0.26 -12.05
C ALA A 92 -1.31 1.68 -12.18
N ILE A 93 -0.50 2.58 -12.75
CA ILE A 93 -0.91 3.96 -13.04
C ILE A 93 -1.22 4.08 -14.53
N PRO A 94 -2.40 4.64 -14.89
CA PRO A 94 -3.45 5.23 -14.04
C PRO A 94 -4.18 4.19 -13.20
N TYR A 95 -4.70 4.60 -12.04
CA TYR A 95 -5.46 3.74 -11.14
C TYR A 95 -6.61 3.02 -11.88
N ILE A 96 -6.65 1.70 -11.76
CA ILE A 96 -7.58 0.83 -12.53
C ILE A 96 -9.00 0.75 -11.95
N GLY A 97 -9.27 1.44 -10.84
CA GLY A 97 -10.55 1.39 -10.13
C GLY A 97 -10.65 0.24 -9.13
N TRP A 98 -11.48 0.46 -8.08
CA TRP A 98 -11.55 -0.46 -6.95
C TRP A 98 -12.00 -1.88 -7.36
N GLU A 99 -13.07 -2.00 -8.15
CA GLU A 99 -13.61 -3.31 -8.53
C GLU A 99 -12.56 -4.18 -9.25
N THR A 100 -11.84 -3.60 -10.21
CA THR A 100 -10.78 -4.30 -10.95
C THR A 100 -9.61 -4.63 -10.01
N PHE A 101 -9.19 -3.66 -9.20
CA PHE A 101 -8.09 -3.85 -8.27
C PHE A 101 -8.39 -4.91 -7.21
N GLN A 102 -9.59 -4.91 -6.64
CA GLN A 102 -10.08 -5.91 -5.69
C GLN A 102 -10.07 -7.33 -6.27
N ASN A 103 -10.47 -7.48 -7.54
CA ASN A 103 -10.43 -8.77 -8.23
C ASN A 103 -9.00 -9.31 -8.31
N HIS A 104 -8.01 -8.47 -8.64
CA HIS A 104 -6.61 -8.85 -8.64
C HIS A 104 -6.11 -9.23 -7.25
N ILE A 105 -6.43 -8.42 -6.23
CA ILE A 105 -6.07 -8.70 -4.85
C ILE A 105 -6.61 -10.07 -4.43
N SER A 106 -7.90 -10.31 -4.63
CA SER A 106 -8.56 -11.56 -4.25
C SER A 106 -7.94 -12.75 -4.97
N LYS A 107 -7.69 -12.64 -6.28
CA LYS A 107 -7.06 -13.71 -7.07
C LYS A 107 -5.66 -14.05 -6.57
N ILE A 108 -4.81 -13.04 -6.34
CA ILE A 108 -3.44 -13.24 -5.87
C ILE A 108 -3.43 -13.87 -4.47
N ILE A 109 -4.26 -13.35 -3.55
CA ILE A 109 -4.34 -13.88 -2.19
C ILE A 109 -4.82 -15.34 -2.19
N ASN A 110 -5.82 -15.68 -3.00
CA ASN A 110 -6.32 -17.05 -3.11
C ASN A 110 -5.24 -18.02 -3.60
N VAL A 111 -4.46 -17.61 -4.62
CA VAL A 111 -3.33 -18.42 -5.13
C VAL A 111 -2.28 -18.65 -4.04
N VAL A 112 -1.92 -17.61 -3.28
CA VAL A 112 -0.95 -17.71 -2.18
C VAL A 112 -1.48 -18.59 -1.04
N TYR A 113 -2.78 -18.48 -0.75
CA TYR A 113 -3.47 -19.31 0.24
C TYR A 113 -3.45 -20.80 -0.13
N GLU A 114 -3.81 -21.14 -1.37
CA GLU A 114 -3.81 -22.52 -1.86
C GLU A 114 -2.42 -23.18 -1.77
N LYS A 115 -1.36 -22.39 -1.93
CA LYS A 115 0.03 -22.87 -1.80
C LYS A 115 0.50 -23.02 -0.35
N LYS A 116 -0.31 -22.63 0.63
CA LYS A 116 0.00 -22.71 2.08
C LYS A 116 1.33 -22.05 2.44
N ILE A 117 1.65 -20.94 1.78
CA ILE A 117 2.91 -20.21 1.99
C ILE A 117 2.85 -19.44 3.30
N ILE A 118 1.68 -18.88 3.63
CA ILE A 118 1.45 -18.05 4.81
C ILE A 118 0.84 -18.89 5.92
N SER A 119 1.54 -18.96 7.05
CA SER A 119 1.05 -19.67 8.26
C SER A 119 0.23 -18.74 9.17
N ARG A 120 0.63 -17.47 9.27
CA ARG A 120 -0.05 -16.48 10.12
C ARG A 120 0.11 -15.08 9.52
N VAL A 121 -0.90 -14.25 9.66
CA VAL A 121 -0.85 -12.85 9.27
C VAL A 121 -0.68 -11.95 10.49
N PHE A 122 0.24 -11.00 10.41
CA PHE A 122 0.52 -10.01 11.46
C PHE A 122 -0.17 -8.67 11.19
N ARG A 123 -0.21 -8.25 9.92
CA ARG A 123 -0.74 -6.96 9.52
C ARG A 123 -1.39 -7.04 8.15
N LEU A 124 -2.53 -6.41 8.03
CA LEU A 124 -3.15 -6.03 6.79
C LEU A 124 -3.09 -4.50 6.70
N GLY A 125 -2.63 -3.96 5.60
CA GLY A 125 -2.65 -2.52 5.31
C GLY A 125 -3.23 -2.26 3.94
N HIS A 126 -3.96 -1.15 3.82
CA HIS A 126 -4.52 -0.63 2.58
C HIS A 126 -4.21 0.86 2.50
N ARG A 127 -3.44 1.28 1.50
CA ARG A 127 -2.95 2.64 1.38
C ARG A 127 -3.36 3.26 0.06
N TYR A 128 -3.78 4.51 0.12
CA TYR A 128 -4.03 5.37 -1.03
C TYR A 128 -3.21 6.65 -0.92
N VAL A 129 -2.50 6.98 -1.99
CA VAL A 129 -1.82 8.26 -2.13
C VAL A 129 -2.51 9.05 -3.22
N ASN A 130 -3.05 10.20 -2.87
CA ASN A 130 -3.76 11.12 -3.77
C ASN A 130 -2.92 12.37 -3.99
N PHE A 131 -2.75 12.77 -5.24
CA PHE A 131 -2.08 14.01 -5.60
C PHE A 131 -3.03 14.93 -6.38
N PHE A 132 -3.06 16.18 -5.98
CA PHE A 132 -3.81 17.26 -6.61
C PHE A 132 -2.79 18.28 -7.13
N ASP A 133 -2.81 18.63 -8.41
CA ASP A 133 -1.88 19.59 -9.04
C ASP A 133 -2.24 21.07 -8.75
N PHE A 134 -2.89 21.29 -7.61
CA PHE A 134 -3.24 22.60 -7.06
C PHE A 134 -3.32 22.52 -5.52
N ASP A 135 -3.34 23.66 -4.86
CA ASP A 135 -3.54 23.71 -3.40
C ASP A 135 -5.00 23.40 -3.05
N ILE A 136 -5.19 22.40 -2.19
CA ILE A 136 -6.52 21.99 -1.70
C ILE A 136 -6.77 22.38 -0.24
N LEU A 137 -5.91 23.20 0.37
CA LEU A 137 -6.06 23.59 1.78
C LEU A 137 -7.43 24.20 2.07
N ASP A 138 -7.94 25.03 1.13
CA ASP A 138 -9.28 25.63 1.24
C ASP A 138 -10.44 24.65 1.01
N LYS A 139 -10.15 23.45 0.54
CA LYS A 139 -11.14 22.42 0.19
C LYS A 139 -11.28 21.34 1.26
N VAL A 140 -10.30 21.26 2.17
CA VAL A 140 -10.34 20.33 3.29
C VAL A 140 -10.99 21.02 4.49
N THR A 141 -11.80 20.28 5.24
CA THR A 141 -12.42 20.79 6.48
C THR A 141 -11.41 20.75 7.61
N LEU A 142 -10.39 21.60 7.50
CA LEU A 142 -9.29 21.69 8.44
C LEU A 142 -9.05 23.17 8.76
N SER A 143 -9.16 23.54 10.04
CA SER A 143 -8.91 24.91 10.47
C SER A 143 -7.76 24.96 11.45
N PHE A 144 -6.81 25.85 11.21
CA PHE A 144 -5.76 26.21 12.15
C PHE A 144 -5.97 27.65 12.60
N GLN A 145 -5.92 27.85 13.90
CA GLN A 145 -5.90 29.19 14.45
C GLN A 145 -4.52 29.43 15.07
N MET A 146 -3.81 30.40 14.52
CA MET A 146 -2.57 30.90 15.12
C MET A 146 -2.82 32.24 15.81
N THR A 147 -2.33 32.39 17.03
CA THR A 147 -2.36 33.68 17.73
C THR A 147 -1.37 34.64 17.08
N GLY A 148 -1.75 35.93 16.95
CA GLY A 148 -0.87 36.96 16.37
C GLY A 148 -1.10 37.30 14.90
N GLY A 149 -2.17 36.81 14.28
CA GLY A 149 -2.55 37.17 12.90
C GLY A 149 -1.69 36.52 11.81
N TYR A 150 -0.97 35.45 12.13
CA TYR A 150 -0.21 34.68 11.15
C TYR A 150 -1.11 33.75 10.34
N SER A 151 -0.85 33.63 9.04
CA SER A 151 -1.45 32.62 8.16
C SER A 151 -0.47 31.48 7.91
N ALA A 152 -0.96 30.24 7.87
CA ALA A 152 -0.15 29.09 7.52
C ALA A 152 -0.07 28.98 5.98
N GLU A 153 1.12 29.13 5.41
CA GLU A 153 1.36 28.99 3.97
C GLU A 153 1.72 27.55 3.60
N ASN A 154 2.57 26.91 4.42
CA ASN A 154 3.04 25.55 4.22
C ASN A 154 2.49 24.69 5.37
N VAL A 155 1.57 23.80 5.04
CA VAL A 155 0.88 22.97 6.02
C VAL A 155 1.23 21.51 5.77
N GLN A 156 1.77 20.87 6.80
CA GLN A 156 1.96 19.42 6.84
C GLN A 156 1.33 18.88 8.11
N ILE A 157 0.48 17.87 7.95
CA ILE A 157 -0.24 17.27 9.07
C ILE A 157 -0.14 15.77 8.96
N THR A 158 0.10 15.14 10.11
CA THR A 158 -0.06 13.70 10.27
C THR A 158 -1.01 13.48 11.44
N THR A 159 -2.04 12.72 11.22
CA THR A 159 -3.00 12.34 12.26
C THR A 159 -3.30 10.85 12.20
N GLN A 160 -3.70 10.29 13.34
CA GLN A 160 -4.15 8.92 13.45
C GLN A 160 -5.62 8.91 13.83
N VAL A 161 -6.38 8.05 13.18
CA VAL A 161 -7.81 7.87 13.40
C VAL A 161 -8.07 6.39 13.62
N GLN A 162 -8.81 6.08 14.68
CA GLN A 162 -9.27 4.72 14.95
C GLN A 162 -10.71 4.58 14.45
N ASP A 163 -10.96 3.58 13.59
CA ASP A 163 -12.30 3.22 13.15
C ASP A 163 -12.52 1.71 13.32
N GLY A 164 -13.31 1.36 14.33
CA GLY A 164 -13.51 -0.03 14.72
C GLY A 164 -12.19 -0.74 15.03
N ASN A 165 -11.87 -1.75 14.24
CA ASN A 165 -10.65 -2.55 14.38
C ASN A 165 -9.48 -2.05 13.51
N PHE A 166 -9.70 -0.97 12.75
CA PHE A 166 -8.69 -0.39 11.87
C PHE A 166 -8.15 0.90 12.43
N GLU A 167 -6.89 1.14 12.18
CA GLU A 167 -6.20 2.40 12.43
C GLU A 167 -5.82 3.01 11.09
N SER A 168 -6.06 4.31 10.91
CA SER A 168 -5.68 5.04 9.72
C SER A 168 -4.67 6.13 10.07
N THR A 169 -3.53 6.12 9.42
CA THR A 169 -2.60 7.25 9.42
C THR A 169 -2.91 8.11 8.21
N ILE A 170 -3.32 9.35 8.44
CA ILE A 170 -3.63 10.32 7.40
C ILE A 170 -2.55 11.39 7.40
N GLN A 171 -1.88 11.56 6.24
CA GLN A 171 -0.89 12.60 6.03
C GLN A 171 -1.40 13.55 4.95
N PHE A 172 -1.33 14.84 5.25
CA PHE A 172 -1.67 15.92 4.33
C PHE A 172 -0.49 16.87 4.17
N SER A 173 -0.23 17.32 2.95
CA SER A 173 0.65 18.45 2.67
C SER A 173 0.11 19.24 1.49
N ASN A 174 0.08 20.58 1.61
CA ASN A 174 -0.28 21.45 0.50
C ASN A 174 0.92 21.88 -0.37
N THR A 175 2.13 21.44 -0.05
CA THR A 175 3.37 21.80 -0.75
C THR A 175 4.12 20.58 -1.26
N ALA A 176 3.39 19.57 -1.76
CA ALA A 176 3.97 18.35 -2.30
C ALA A 176 4.53 18.57 -3.71
N ILE A 177 5.58 17.80 -4.04
CA ILE A 177 6.16 17.75 -5.38
C ILE A 177 6.00 16.33 -5.91
N PHE A 178 5.33 16.19 -7.05
CA PHE A 178 5.16 14.91 -7.73
C PHE A 178 5.92 14.90 -9.05
N ASN A 179 6.76 13.90 -9.25
CA ASN A 179 7.51 13.71 -10.49
C ASN A 179 6.87 12.60 -11.31
N SER A 180 6.37 12.92 -12.49
CA SER A 180 5.80 11.97 -13.44
C SER A 180 6.39 12.16 -14.82
N ARG A 181 6.97 11.09 -15.37
CA ARG A 181 7.53 11.06 -16.73
C ARG A 181 8.43 12.26 -17.06
N GLY A 182 9.28 12.65 -16.10
CA GLY A 182 10.20 13.79 -16.27
C GLY A 182 9.57 15.18 -16.09
N THR A 183 8.27 15.25 -15.78
CA THR A 183 7.60 16.50 -15.45
C THR A 183 7.39 16.60 -13.95
N GLN A 184 7.84 17.69 -13.36
CA GLN A 184 7.64 18.01 -11.96
C GLN A 184 6.37 18.85 -11.81
N LYS A 185 5.46 18.40 -10.96
CA LYS A 185 4.24 19.13 -10.58
C LYS A 185 4.28 19.49 -9.11
N LYS A 186 3.90 20.72 -8.77
CA LYS A 186 3.66 21.14 -7.38
C LYS A 186 2.17 21.07 -7.09
N GLY A 187 1.82 20.72 -5.85
CA GLY A 187 0.42 20.62 -5.47
C GLY A 187 0.25 20.07 -4.06
N SER A 188 -0.89 19.48 -3.80
CA SER A 188 -1.21 18.89 -2.51
C SER A 188 -1.22 17.37 -2.58
N ILE A 189 -0.89 16.74 -1.47
CA ILE A 189 -0.95 15.28 -1.30
C ILE A 189 -1.82 14.93 -0.10
N ILE A 190 -2.62 13.87 -0.26
CA ILE A 190 -3.29 13.18 0.84
C ILE A 190 -2.89 11.71 0.75
N ASP A 191 -2.24 11.24 1.79
CA ASP A 191 -1.79 9.85 1.95
C ASP A 191 -2.56 9.23 3.11
N ILE A 192 -3.28 8.15 2.83
CA ILE A 192 -4.11 7.44 3.80
C ILE A 192 -3.64 5.99 3.85
N ASP A 193 -3.06 5.59 4.98
CA ASP A 193 -2.67 4.19 5.28
C ASP A 193 -3.60 3.64 6.36
N THR A 194 -4.58 2.84 5.95
CA THR A 194 -5.52 2.16 6.84
C THR A 194 -5.01 0.74 7.09
N PHE A 195 -4.83 0.37 8.36
CA PHE A 195 -4.27 -0.92 8.68
C PHE A 195 -4.88 -1.54 9.93
N ARG A 196 -4.65 -2.85 10.06
CA ARG A 196 -4.96 -3.62 11.26
C ARG A 196 -3.79 -4.53 11.60
N ASN A 197 -3.36 -4.49 12.84
CA ASN A 197 -2.43 -5.45 13.42
C ASN A 197 -3.21 -6.59 14.08
N TYR A 198 -2.73 -7.81 13.93
CA TYR A 198 -3.37 -9.00 14.50
C TYR A 198 -2.51 -9.57 15.62
N GLU A 199 -3.11 -9.67 16.79
CA GLU A 199 -2.57 -10.43 17.90
C GLU A 199 -3.09 -11.86 17.81
N GLY A 200 -2.18 -12.85 17.94
CA GLY A 200 -2.54 -14.27 17.84
C GLY A 200 -2.55 -14.83 16.41
N ASN A 201 -3.24 -15.95 16.22
CA ASN A 201 -3.26 -16.67 14.96
C ASN A 201 -4.38 -16.15 14.05
N LYS A 202 -4.04 -15.29 13.10
CA LYS A 202 -4.92 -14.87 12.02
C LYS A 202 -4.54 -15.61 10.75
N PHE A 203 -5.49 -16.30 10.16
CA PHE A 203 -5.30 -17.05 8.91
C PHE A 203 -5.64 -16.19 7.70
N LEU A 204 -4.97 -16.47 6.59
CA LEU A 204 -5.10 -15.68 5.36
C LEU A 204 -6.54 -15.66 4.82
N GLU A 205 -7.28 -16.76 4.89
CA GLU A 205 -8.67 -16.88 4.44
C GLU A 205 -9.63 -15.87 5.09
N SER A 206 -9.34 -15.49 6.32
CA SER A 206 -10.18 -14.55 7.07
C SER A 206 -9.87 -13.07 6.76
N ILE A 207 -8.86 -12.80 5.93
CA ILE A 207 -8.42 -11.42 5.62
C ILE A 207 -9.13 -10.86 4.40
N VAL A 208 -9.46 -11.70 3.40
CA VAL A 208 -10.09 -11.21 2.16
C VAL A 208 -11.35 -10.37 2.42
N PRO A 209 -12.28 -10.75 3.30
CA PRO A 209 -13.41 -9.91 3.67
C PRO A 209 -13.00 -8.59 4.34
N GLU A 210 -11.89 -8.59 5.12
CA GLU A 210 -11.43 -7.40 5.84
C GLU A 210 -10.79 -6.36 4.93
N ILE A 211 -10.27 -6.76 3.77
CA ILE A 211 -9.74 -5.82 2.76
C ILE A 211 -10.82 -4.86 2.30
N ASN A 212 -12.06 -5.35 2.14
CA ASN A 212 -13.20 -4.53 1.76
C ASN A 212 -13.61 -3.56 2.87
N SER A 213 -13.42 -3.95 4.13
CA SER A 213 -13.74 -3.10 5.28
C SER A 213 -12.68 -2.01 5.51
N ALA A 214 -11.45 -2.23 5.01
CA ALA A 214 -10.36 -1.26 5.07
C ALA A 214 -10.43 -0.22 3.93
N HIS A 215 -11.17 -0.52 2.86
CA HIS A 215 -11.42 0.40 1.73
C HIS A 215 -12.51 1.41 2.07
#